data_aed4c4bede22c10ff6f7fdf84a6b06d0
#
_entry.id   aed4c4bede22c10ff6f7fdf84a6b06d0
#
_cell.length_a   1.000
_cell.length_b   1.000
_cell.length_c   1.000
_cell.angle_alpha   90.00
_cell.angle_beta   90.00
_cell.angle_gamma   90.00
#
_symmetry.space_group_name_H-M   'P 1'
#
loop_
_entity.id
_entity.type
_entity.pdbx_description
1 polymer ?
#
loop_
_entity_poly.entity_id
_entity_poly.type
_entity_poly.pdbx_seq_one_letter_code
_entity_poly.pdbx_strand_id
1 'polypeptide(L)'
;MSAITASELLVGVERANTAQRRARRGAFVENLLAVIPVLEFSMPVVRTHARIVAALPKSVTAGAHDALIAATALHHGYALLTRNVADFKIFAGLSVEAFSV
;
A
#
# COMPACT_ATOMS: atom_id res chain seq x y z
N MET A 1 1.30 -4.21 7.06
CA MET A 1 1.26 -3.47 5.78
C MET A 1 0.64 -4.32 4.69
N SER A 2 0.17 -3.70 3.62
CA SER A 2 -0.32 -4.46 2.47
C SER A 2 0.81 -5.21 1.75
N ALA A 3 0.47 -6.31 1.07
CA ALA A 3 1.44 -7.05 0.25
C ALA A 3 2.04 -6.16 -0.84
N ILE A 4 1.26 -5.21 -1.38
CA ILE A 4 1.75 -4.28 -2.39
C ILE A 4 2.79 -3.32 -1.79
N THR A 5 2.56 -2.82 -0.59
CA THR A 5 3.54 -1.98 0.10
C THR A 5 4.85 -2.75 0.37
N ALA A 6 4.74 -4.00 0.82
CA ALA A 6 5.90 -4.85 1.01
C ALA A 6 6.68 -5.04 -0.30
N SER A 7 5.96 -5.27 -1.41
CA SER A 7 6.57 -5.40 -2.73
C SER A 7 7.32 -4.13 -3.14
N GLU A 8 6.71 -2.96 -2.95
CA GLU A 8 7.34 -1.68 -3.28
C GLU A 8 8.63 -1.44 -2.48
N LEU A 9 8.63 -1.80 -1.19
CA LEU A 9 9.82 -1.72 -0.36
C LEU A 9 10.94 -2.62 -0.88
N LEU A 10 10.59 -3.85 -1.27
CA LEU A 10 11.57 -4.81 -1.82
C LEU A 10 12.08 -4.38 -3.19
N VAL A 11 11.24 -3.77 -4.03
CA VAL A 11 11.68 -3.18 -5.30
C VAL A 11 12.73 -2.09 -5.04
N GLY A 12 12.51 -1.27 -4.00
CA GLY A 12 13.49 -0.24 -3.62
C GLY A 12 14.85 -0.83 -3.24
N VAL A 13 14.86 -1.99 -2.58
CA VAL A 13 16.10 -2.71 -2.27
C VAL A 13 16.80 -3.15 -3.56
N GLU A 14 16.06 -3.81 -4.46
CA GLU A 14 16.60 -4.33 -5.71
C GLU A 14 17.14 -3.21 -6.62
N ARG A 15 16.53 -2.03 -6.57
CA ARG A 15 16.95 -0.87 -7.38
C ARG A 15 18.06 -0.03 -6.75
N ALA A 16 18.56 -0.41 -5.58
CA ALA A 16 19.68 0.31 -4.98
C ALA A 16 20.91 0.24 -5.90
N ASN A 17 21.56 1.38 -6.10
CA ASN A 17 22.60 1.54 -7.12
C ASN A 17 24.00 1.10 -6.70
N THR A 18 24.18 0.66 -5.45
CA THR A 18 25.44 0.07 -4.98
C THR A 18 25.15 -1.16 -4.12
N ALA A 19 26.10 -2.08 -4.05
CA ALA A 19 25.98 -3.26 -3.21
C ALA A 19 25.84 -2.89 -1.74
N GLN A 20 26.54 -1.84 -1.28
CA GLN A 20 26.46 -1.36 0.10
C GLN A 20 25.09 -0.81 0.43
N ARG A 21 24.52 0.00 -0.46
CA ARG A 21 23.16 0.54 -0.27
C ARG A 21 22.10 -0.56 -0.30
N ARG A 22 22.27 -1.53 -1.19
CA ARG A 22 21.34 -2.67 -1.27
C ARG A 22 21.36 -3.47 0.03
N ALA A 23 22.55 -3.77 0.57
CA ALA A 23 22.68 -4.50 1.82
C ALA A 23 22.04 -3.75 2.99
N ARG A 24 22.26 -2.42 3.06
CA ARG A 24 21.71 -1.58 4.13
C ARG A 24 20.19 -1.48 4.05
N ARG A 25 19.67 -1.20 2.87
CA ARG A 25 18.20 -1.13 2.66
C ARG A 25 17.55 -2.49 2.87
N GLY A 26 18.19 -3.55 2.40
CA GLY A 26 17.71 -4.91 2.56
C GLY A 26 17.58 -5.29 4.03
N ALA A 27 18.59 -4.99 4.84
CA ALA A 27 18.54 -5.25 6.28
C ALA A 27 17.40 -4.49 6.95
N PHE A 28 17.21 -3.22 6.60
CA PHE A 28 16.13 -2.40 7.14
C PHE A 28 14.76 -2.96 6.76
N VAL A 29 14.55 -3.29 5.49
CA VAL A 29 13.27 -3.81 5.00
C VAL A 29 12.97 -5.18 5.60
N GLU A 30 13.95 -6.08 5.66
CA GLU A 30 13.75 -7.40 6.26
C GLU A 30 13.40 -7.30 7.75
N ASN A 31 14.00 -6.35 8.47
CA ASN A 31 13.62 -6.11 9.86
C ASN A 31 12.18 -5.62 9.99
N LEU A 32 11.74 -4.73 9.10
CA LEU A 32 10.34 -4.29 9.06
C LEU A 32 9.40 -5.46 8.80
N LEU A 33 9.70 -6.29 7.79
CA LEU A 33 8.87 -7.43 7.43
C LEU A 33 8.82 -8.49 8.53
N ALA A 34 9.85 -8.55 9.37
CA ALA A 34 9.87 -9.49 10.49
C ALA A 34 8.94 -9.06 11.63
N VAL A 35 8.68 -7.76 11.80
CA VAL A 35 7.89 -7.24 12.93
C VAL A 35 6.51 -6.73 12.55
N ILE A 36 6.30 -6.34 11.29
CA ILE A 36 5.02 -5.83 10.81
C ILE A 36 4.34 -6.91 9.96
N PRO A 37 3.17 -7.41 10.36
CA PRO A 37 2.45 -8.40 9.55
C PRO A 37 2.15 -7.87 8.15
N VAL A 38 2.35 -8.73 7.14
CA VAL A 38 2.00 -8.42 5.76
C VAL A 38 0.62 -8.98 5.47
N LEU A 39 -0.28 -8.11 5.01
CA LEU A 39 -1.66 -8.47 4.69
C LEU A 39 -1.74 -8.88 3.22
N GLU A 40 -2.13 -10.12 2.98
CA GLU A 40 -2.20 -10.70 1.64
C GLU A 40 -3.30 -10.06 0.79
N PHE A 41 -3.08 -10.06 -0.52
CA PHE A 41 -4.11 -9.71 -1.49
C PHE A 41 -4.97 -10.94 -1.76
N SER A 42 -5.85 -11.25 -0.80
CA SER A 42 -6.72 -12.42 -0.81
C SER A 42 -7.98 -12.20 -1.64
N MET A 43 -8.76 -13.26 -1.89
CA MET A 43 -10.03 -13.12 -2.62
C MET A 43 -11.01 -12.12 -1.99
N PRO A 44 -11.20 -12.08 -0.67
CA PRO A 44 -12.03 -11.03 -0.06
C PRO A 44 -11.52 -9.62 -0.38
N VAL A 45 -10.21 -9.41 -0.38
CA VAL A 45 -9.61 -8.11 -0.75
C VAL A 45 -9.80 -7.82 -2.24
N VAL A 46 -9.69 -8.82 -3.11
CA VAL A 46 -9.97 -8.68 -4.55
C VAL A 46 -11.40 -8.19 -4.76
N ARG A 47 -12.37 -8.74 -4.05
CA ARG A 47 -13.77 -8.31 -4.16
C ARG A 47 -13.98 -6.87 -3.68
N THR A 48 -13.32 -6.50 -2.59
CA THR A 48 -13.33 -5.11 -2.11
C THR A 48 -12.71 -4.17 -3.14
N HIS A 49 -11.58 -4.56 -3.73
CA HIS A 49 -10.91 -3.79 -4.77
C HIS A 49 -11.84 -3.55 -5.97
N ALA A 50 -12.48 -4.59 -6.47
CA ALA A 50 -13.41 -4.47 -7.59
C ALA A 50 -14.54 -3.49 -7.28
N ARG A 51 -15.09 -3.58 -6.06
CA ARG A 51 -16.20 -2.72 -5.62
C ARG A 51 -15.79 -1.25 -5.53
N ILE A 52 -14.65 -0.95 -4.91
CA ILE A 52 -14.23 0.45 -4.71
C ILE A 52 -13.78 1.10 -6.02
N VAL A 53 -13.14 0.35 -6.91
CA VAL A 53 -12.72 0.87 -8.22
C VAL A 53 -13.96 1.13 -9.10
N ALA A 54 -14.91 0.20 -9.12
CA ALA A 54 -16.14 0.37 -9.89
C ALA A 54 -17.00 1.54 -9.39
N ALA A 55 -16.88 1.89 -8.10
CA ALA A 55 -17.65 2.99 -7.50
C ALA A 55 -17.04 4.37 -7.79
N LEU A 56 -15.82 4.44 -8.30
CA LEU A 56 -15.20 5.73 -8.64
C LEU A 56 -15.93 6.38 -9.81
N PRO A 57 -16.07 7.73 -9.78
CA PRO A 57 -16.59 8.45 -10.95
C PRO A 57 -15.70 8.18 -12.17
N LYS A 58 -16.31 8.14 -13.37
CA LYS A 58 -15.57 7.89 -14.62
C LYS A 58 -14.49 8.92 -14.89
N SER A 59 -14.62 10.12 -14.36
CA SER A 59 -13.64 11.20 -14.49
C SER A 59 -12.44 11.04 -13.55
N VAL A 60 -12.49 10.11 -12.62
CA VAL A 60 -11.45 9.91 -11.61
C VAL A 60 -10.65 8.66 -11.96
N THR A 61 -9.34 8.83 -12.05
CA THR A 61 -8.42 7.72 -12.29
C THR A 61 -7.62 7.47 -11.01
N ALA A 62 -7.70 6.25 -10.49
CA ALA A 62 -6.88 5.84 -9.36
C ALA A 62 -5.61 5.16 -9.87
N GLY A 63 -4.49 5.36 -9.17
CA GLY A 63 -3.30 4.58 -9.40
C GLY A 63 -3.57 3.11 -9.08
N ALA A 64 -3.05 2.19 -9.90
CA ALA A 64 -3.31 0.75 -9.72
C ALA A 64 -2.86 0.24 -8.36
N HIS A 65 -1.64 0.61 -7.93
CA HIS A 65 -1.12 0.20 -6.63
C HIS A 65 -1.90 0.85 -5.48
N ASP A 66 -2.27 2.12 -5.62
CA ASP A 66 -3.06 2.83 -4.61
C ASP A 66 -4.41 2.16 -4.37
N ALA A 67 -5.07 1.70 -5.44
CA ALA A 67 -6.33 0.99 -5.33
C ALA A 67 -6.18 -0.35 -4.59
N LEU A 68 -5.08 -1.07 -4.82
CA LEU A 68 -4.78 -2.33 -4.12
C LEU A 68 -4.50 -2.09 -2.63
N ILE A 69 -3.75 -1.05 -2.32
CA ILE A 69 -3.45 -0.65 -0.94
C ILE A 69 -4.73 -0.23 -0.22
N ALA A 70 -5.55 0.60 -0.87
CA ALA A 70 -6.82 1.07 -0.32
C ALA A 70 -7.78 -0.09 -0.02
N ALA A 71 -7.90 -1.04 -0.95
CA ALA A 71 -8.75 -2.22 -0.79
C ALA A 71 -8.32 -3.08 0.39
N THR A 72 -7.02 -3.25 0.59
CA THR A 72 -6.47 -4.02 1.70
C THR A 72 -6.83 -3.36 3.04
N ALA A 73 -6.60 -2.05 3.16
CA ALA A 73 -6.92 -1.31 4.38
C ALA A 73 -8.43 -1.34 4.67
N LEU A 74 -9.23 -1.08 3.64
CA LEU A 74 -10.69 -1.02 3.79
C LEU A 74 -11.27 -2.38 4.19
N HIS A 75 -10.81 -3.47 3.58
CA HIS A 75 -11.28 -4.81 3.90
C HIS A 75 -11.01 -5.16 5.38
N HIS A 76 -9.85 -4.80 5.90
CA HIS A 76 -9.47 -5.09 7.27
C HIS A 76 -10.01 -4.06 8.28
N GLY A 77 -10.66 -3.00 7.82
CA GLY A 77 -11.14 -1.94 8.70
C GLY A 77 -10.03 -1.10 9.32
N TYR A 78 -8.87 -1.01 8.66
CA TYR A 78 -7.73 -0.24 9.13
C TYR A 78 -7.70 1.15 8.52
N ALA A 79 -7.21 2.12 9.29
CA ALA A 79 -6.86 3.42 8.75
C ALA A 79 -5.57 3.30 7.93
N LEU A 80 -5.51 4.06 6.85
CA LEU A 80 -4.31 4.14 6.01
C LEU A 80 -3.49 5.37 6.41
N LEU A 81 -2.23 5.14 6.74
CA LEU A 81 -1.28 6.20 7.04
C LEU A 81 -0.45 6.46 5.78
N THR A 82 -0.49 7.70 5.27
CA THR A 82 0.16 8.05 4.00
C THR A 82 0.60 9.51 3.96
N ARG A 83 1.63 9.80 3.18
CA ARG A 83 2.00 11.17 2.83
C ARG A 83 1.12 11.74 1.73
N ASN A 84 0.50 10.88 0.92
CA ASN A 84 -0.29 11.24 -0.26
C ASN A 84 -1.78 11.14 0.03
N VAL A 85 -2.24 11.89 1.03
CA VAL A 85 -3.63 11.83 1.51
C VAL A 85 -4.63 12.07 0.37
N ALA A 86 -4.37 13.03 -0.51
CA ALA A 86 -5.27 13.36 -1.61
C ALA A 86 -5.51 12.16 -2.55
N ASP A 87 -4.48 11.34 -2.80
CA ASP A 87 -4.57 10.19 -3.70
C ASP A 87 -5.49 9.09 -3.14
N PHE A 88 -5.66 9.05 -1.82
CA PHE A 88 -6.47 8.01 -1.16
C PHE A 88 -7.85 8.50 -0.71
N LYS A 89 -8.08 9.80 -0.63
CA LYS A 89 -9.39 10.36 -0.27
C LYS A 89 -10.47 10.09 -1.32
N ILE A 90 -10.09 9.68 -2.51
CA ILE A 90 -11.03 9.33 -3.57
C ILE A 90 -11.81 8.05 -3.28
N PHE A 91 -11.33 7.22 -2.36
CA PHE A 91 -11.98 5.95 -2.02
C PHE A 91 -12.97 6.15 -0.86
N ALA A 92 -14.25 5.95 -1.15
CA ALA A 92 -15.30 6.11 -0.16
C ALA A 92 -15.16 5.09 0.99
N GLY A 93 -15.35 5.56 2.22
CA GLY A 93 -15.29 4.71 3.40
C GLY A 93 -13.90 4.43 3.95
N LEU A 94 -12.86 4.82 3.21
CA LEU A 94 -11.48 4.64 3.67
C LEU A 94 -11.10 5.73 4.67
N SER A 95 -10.60 5.33 5.83
CA SER A 95 -10.04 6.24 6.82
C SER A 95 -8.58 6.51 6.45
N VAL A 96 -8.26 7.78 6.17
CA VAL A 96 -6.92 8.18 5.72
C VAL A 96 -6.34 9.18 6.71
N GLU A 97 -5.12 8.90 7.18
CA GLU A 97 -4.40 9.77 8.09
C GLU A 97 -3.10 10.23 7.47
N ALA A 98 -2.77 11.50 7.68
CA ALA A 98 -1.53 12.06 7.19
C ALA A 98 -0.33 11.52 8.00
N PHE A 99 0.71 11.14 7.30
CA PHE A 99 2.00 10.79 7.88
C PHE A 99 2.94 11.96 7.70
N SER A 100 3.43 12.51 8.80
CA SER A 100 4.45 13.56 8.77
C SER A 100 5.66 13.16 9.61
N VAL A 101 6.82 13.47 9.11
CA VAL A 101 8.10 13.18 9.77
C VAL A 101 8.72 14.47 10.25
#